data_beafb3ed05d125ea5ea527702cd942a8
#
_entry.id   beafb3ed05d125ea5ea527702cd942a8
#
_cell.length_a   1.000
_cell.length_b   1.000
_cell.length_c   1.000
_cell.angle_alpha   90.00
_cell.angle_beta   90.00
_cell.angle_gamma   90.00
#
_symmetry.space_group_name_H-M   'P 1'
#
loop_
_entity.id
_entity.type
_entity.pdbx_description
1 polymer ?
#
loop_
_entity_poly.entity_id
_entity_poly.type
_entity_poly.pdbx_seq_one_letter_code
_entity_poly.pdbx_strand_id
1 'polypeptide(L)'
;MNTKYLAMVPALALLAACGGSATNTNIYSDTLGNPSTAFANGLVLKATPESAAQINIDWTNDRGERITQLETPSFSLQKGDGNLVTMKVNGLSYEFTVENRVSIKADGTYGGLVKDTSNNTDGVYVQVYSHHGMILSELLDGSGTKKSAIVEYMEYNPNTPENGVFGVAVLGATTNPTALGEYTTINYEGNFKSETTTQDSFINRSTRFEIRGDTTLNANFQQNTISGNITNLTGEQFVENEDSSALNMDGSLLLQEGTIIGSGFSGVATADATLKTFGGIISDDLNYSGNFYGDKGTEASGILQGTIANDDGTEDNLTGSFRTLPIPD
;
A
#
# COMPACT_ATOMS: atom_id res chain seq x y z
N MET A 1 -16.33 -52.12 -12.58
CA MET A 1 -16.55 -50.67 -12.75
C MET A 1 -15.38 -49.97 -12.11
N ASN A 2 -14.39 -49.54 -12.90
CA ASN A 2 -13.20 -48.86 -12.39
C ASN A 2 -13.34 -47.35 -12.61
N THR A 3 -13.57 -46.62 -11.51
CA THR A 3 -13.60 -45.16 -11.55
C THR A 3 -12.17 -44.64 -11.32
N LYS A 4 -11.56 -44.10 -12.36
CA LYS A 4 -10.26 -43.43 -12.32
C LYS A 4 -10.48 -42.02 -11.78
N TYR A 5 -9.95 -41.72 -10.61
CA TYR A 5 -9.81 -40.33 -10.14
C TYR A 5 -8.71 -39.66 -10.94
N LEU A 6 -9.11 -38.66 -11.71
CA LEU A 6 -8.18 -37.74 -12.40
C LEU A 6 -7.81 -36.67 -11.36
N ALA A 7 -6.57 -36.69 -10.88
CA ALA A 7 -6.02 -35.62 -10.09
C ALA A 7 -5.78 -34.41 -11.01
N MET A 8 -6.54 -33.35 -10.86
CA MET A 8 -6.26 -32.05 -11.45
C MET A 8 -5.12 -31.43 -10.66
N VAL A 9 -3.96 -31.33 -11.28
CA VAL A 9 -2.86 -30.49 -10.84
C VAL A 9 -3.19 -29.08 -11.32
N PRO A 10 -3.27 -28.06 -10.45
CA PRO A 10 -3.40 -26.69 -10.92
C PRO A 10 -2.10 -26.30 -11.62
N ALA A 11 -2.20 -26.00 -12.90
CA ALA A 11 -1.12 -25.44 -13.67
C ALA A 11 -0.87 -24.01 -13.18
N LEU A 12 0.27 -23.81 -12.51
CA LEU A 12 0.82 -22.47 -12.29
C LEU A 12 1.00 -21.82 -13.66
N ALA A 13 0.15 -20.88 -13.99
CA ALA A 13 0.34 -20.04 -15.16
C ALA A 13 1.48 -19.05 -14.86
N LEU A 14 2.69 -19.42 -15.26
CA LEU A 14 3.78 -18.48 -15.45
C LEU A 14 3.35 -17.50 -16.55
N LEU A 15 2.81 -16.36 -16.17
CA LEU A 15 2.66 -15.21 -17.05
C LEU A 15 4.06 -14.65 -17.35
N ALA A 16 4.70 -15.24 -18.35
CA ALA A 16 5.79 -14.60 -19.04
C ALA A 16 5.21 -13.38 -19.78
N ALA A 17 5.28 -12.19 -19.18
CA ALA A 17 5.01 -10.95 -19.86
C ALA A 17 6.11 -10.74 -20.91
N CYS A 18 5.81 -11.13 -22.14
CA CYS A 18 6.61 -10.83 -23.32
C CYS A 18 6.37 -9.38 -23.73
N GLY A 19 7.44 -8.59 -23.72
CA GLY A 19 7.68 -7.66 -24.81
C GLY A 19 7.19 -6.25 -24.68
N GLY A 20 8.04 -5.41 -24.19
CA GLY A 20 8.12 -3.99 -24.47
C GLY A 20 9.41 -3.50 -23.86
N SER A 21 10.41 -3.16 -24.66
CA SER A 21 11.66 -2.54 -24.23
C SER A 21 11.39 -1.13 -23.66
N ALA A 22 10.76 -1.04 -22.50
CA ALA A 22 11.01 0.03 -21.57
C ALA A 22 12.21 -0.45 -20.77
N THR A 23 13.33 0.21 -20.87
CA THR A 23 14.45 0.07 -19.96
C THR A 23 13.94 0.44 -18.57
N ASN A 24 13.37 -0.54 -17.85
CA ASN A 24 13.19 -0.46 -16.42
C ASN A 24 14.59 -0.47 -15.82
N THR A 25 15.23 0.68 -15.79
CA THR A 25 16.39 0.87 -14.94
C THR A 25 15.87 0.82 -13.52
N ASN A 26 15.97 -0.34 -12.89
CA ASN A 26 15.79 -0.45 -11.45
C ASN A 26 16.76 0.55 -10.82
N ILE A 27 16.22 1.51 -10.09
CA ILE A 27 17.00 2.53 -9.43
C ILE A 27 17.38 1.96 -8.08
N TYR A 28 18.61 1.48 -7.96
CA TYR A 28 19.14 0.96 -6.71
C TYR A 28 19.71 2.09 -5.85
N SER A 29 19.66 1.92 -4.55
CA SER A 29 20.09 2.89 -3.55
C SER A 29 21.59 3.20 -3.62
N ASP A 30 22.43 2.24 -3.98
CA ASP A 30 23.87 2.41 -4.14
C ASP A 30 24.25 3.33 -5.32
N THR A 31 23.39 3.43 -6.32
CA THR A 31 23.59 4.30 -7.48
C THR A 31 22.87 5.65 -7.36
N LEU A 32 21.78 5.68 -6.60
CA LEU A 32 20.93 6.86 -6.46
C LEU A 32 21.36 7.76 -5.28
N GLY A 33 21.96 7.19 -4.24
CA GLY A 33 22.22 7.88 -2.99
C GLY A 33 20.92 8.11 -2.19
N ASN A 34 20.62 9.38 -1.85
CA ASN A 34 19.42 9.72 -1.11
C ASN A 34 18.22 9.90 -2.05
N PRO A 35 17.14 9.06 -1.94
CA PRO A 35 15.95 9.17 -2.81
C PRO A 35 15.26 10.53 -2.75
N SER A 36 15.23 11.15 -1.57
CA SER A 36 14.65 12.49 -1.38
C SER A 36 15.42 13.56 -2.18
N THR A 37 16.75 13.57 -2.09
CA THR A 37 17.57 14.50 -2.86
C THR A 37 17.39 14.27 -4.36
N ALA A 38 17.34 13.02 -4.80
CA ALA A 38 17.15 12.70 -6.22
C ALA A 38 15.76 13.14 -6.72
N PHE A 39 14.71 12.93 -5.92
CA PHE A 39 13.37 13.39 -6.23
C PHE A 39 13.28 14.92 -6.28
N ALA A 40 13.88 15.62 -5.31
CA ALA A 40 13.94 17.07 -5.29
C ALA A 40 14.63 17.66 -6.55
N ASN A 41 15.53 16.88 -7.18
CA ASN A 41 16.20 17.20 -8.43
C ASN A 41 15.47 16.68 -9.68
N GLY A 42 14.20 16.28 -9.56
CA GLY A 42 13.33 15.92 -10.67
C GLY A 42 13.33 14.44 -11.07
N LEU A 43 13.94 13.55 -10.27
CA LEU A 43 13.83 12.12 -10.50
C LEU A 43 12.37 11.66 -10.32
N VAL A 44 11.94 10.77 -11.19
CA VAL A 44 10.63 10.09 -11.04
C VAL A 44 10.78 8.94 -10.07
N LEU A 45 10.05 8.98 -8.95
CA LEU A 45 9.89 7.83 -8.07
C LEU A 45 8.69 7.01 -8.55
N LYS A 46 8.91 5.72 -8.74
CA LYS A 46 7.88 4.76 -9.18
C LYS A 46 7.70 3.68 -8.13
N ALA A 47 6.45 3.32 -7.87
CA ALA A 47 6.16 2.07 -7.19
C ALA A 47 6.42 0.89 -8.12
N THR A 48 6.93 -0.21 -7.56
CA THR A 48 6.95 -1.49 -8.27
C THR A 48 5.58 -2.16 -8.14
N PRO A 49 5.24 -3.16 -8.97
CA PRO A 49 3.98 -3.90 -8.81
C PRO A 49 3.80 -4.50 -7.40
N GLU A 50 4.92 -4.89 -6.75
CA GLU A 50 4.93 -5.46 -5.39
C GLU A 50 4.75 -4.40 -4.30
N SER A 51 4.75 -3.12 -4.65
CA SER A 51 4.71 -2.01 -3.70
C SER A 51 3.56 -1.03 -3.94
N ALA A 52 2.53 -1.43 -4.66
CA ALA A 52 1.33 -0.62 -4.86
C ALA A 52 0.06 -1.47 -4.87
N ALA A 53 -0.99 -0.98 -4.21
CA ALA A 53 -2.31 -1.58 -4.17
C ALA A 53 -3.39 -0.50 -4.29
N GLN A 54 -4.51 -0.86 -4.89
CA GLN A 54 -5.63 0.04 -5.11
C GLN A 54 -6.96 -0.69 -4.93
N ILE A 55 -7.91 -0.03 -4.29
CA ILE A 55 -9.32 -0.43 -4.25
C ILE A 55 -10.08 0.53 -5.15
N ASN A 56 -10.69 0.00 -6.20
CA ASN A 56 -11.67 0.72 -6.99
C ASN A 56 -13.05 0.51 -6.38
N ILE A 57 -13.80 1.59 -6.24
CA ILE A 57 -15.13 1.61 -5.64
C ILE A 57 -16.10 2.00 -6.74
N ASP A 58 -17.05 1.12 -7.04
CA ASP A 58 -18.13 1.36 -7.99
C ASP A 58 -19.48 1.01 -7.36
N TRP A 59 -20.44 1.93 -7.40
CA TRP A 59 -21.77 1.75 -6.82
C TRP A 59 -22.80 1.15 -7.78
N THR A 60 -22.41 0.84 -8.99
CA THR A 60 -23.34 0.55 -10.06
C THR A 60 -23.46 -0.93 -10.41
N ASN A 61 -24.02 -1.74 -9.51
CA ASN A 61 -24.78 -2.87 -10.04
C ASN A 61 -26.27 -2.50 -10.11
N ASP A 62 -27.04 -3.23 -10.93
CA ASP A 62 -28.50 -3.08 -11.10
C ASP A 62 -29.31 -3.22 -9.79
N ARG A 63 -28.66 -3.56 -8.68
CA ARG A 63 -29.24 -3.72 -7.35
C ARG A 63 -28.87 -2.60 -6.38
N GLY A 64 -28.03 -1.63 -6.79
CA GLY A 64 -27.52 -0.58 -5.94
C GLY A 64 -26.45 -1.08 -4.93
N GLU A 65 -25.86 -2.25 -5.19
CA GLU A 65 -24.79 -2.79 -4.36
C GLU A 65 -23.47 -2.17 -4.78
N ARG A 66 -22.65 -1.83 -3.80
CA ARG A 66 -21.28 -1.33 -4.00
C ARG A 66 -20.39 -2.48 -4.44
N ILE A 67 -19.66 -2.30 -5.51
CA ILE A 67 -18.65 -3.24 -5.95
C ILE A 67 -17.29 -2.62 -5.63
N THR A 68 -16.43 -3.37 -4.96
CA THR A 68 -15.04 -2.99 -4.75
C THR A 68 -14.15 -4.01 -5.45
N GLN A 69 -13.08 -3.51 -6.09
CA GLN A 69 -12.12 -4.36 -6.79
C GLN A 69 -10.71 -3.97 -6.38
N LEU A 70 -9.91 -4.99 -6.02
CA LEU A 70 -8.49 -4.84 -5.77
C LEU A 70 -7.73 -4.87 -7.08
N GLU A 71 -6.81 -3.91 -7.25
CA GLU A 71 -5.94 -3.82 -8.40
C GLU A 71 -4.50 -3.48 -7.99
N THR A 72 -3.56 -3.81 -8.85
CA THR A 72 -2.18 -3.34 -8.74
C THR A 72 -1.98 -2.17 -9.69
N PRO A 73 -1.96 -0.92 -9.20
CA PRO A 73 -1.86 0.25 -10.05
C PRO A 73 -0.42 0.48 -10.51
N SER A 74 -0.27 1.13 -11.64
CA SER A 74 0.97 1.82 -11.95
C SER A 74 0.96 3.18 -11.25
N PHE A 75 1.91 3.42 -10.35
CA PHE A 75 1.98 4.67 -9.58
C PHE A 75 3.35 5.33 -9.69
N SER A 76 3.36 6.65 -9.87
CA SER A 76 4.60 7.44 -9.82
C SER A 76 4.37 8.86 -9.37
N LEU A 77 5.40 9.43 -8.72
CA LEU A 77 5.52 10.84 -8.39
C LEU A 77 6.77 11.45 -9.05
N GLN A 78 6.66 12.69 -9.48
CA GLN A 78 7.77 13.47 -10.02
C GLN A 78 7.64 14.92 -9.57
N LYS A 79 8.76 15.52 -9.17
CA LYS A 79 8.88 16.97 -9.01
C LYS A 79 9.34 17.58 -10.31
N GLY A 80 8.57 18.54 -10.82
CA GLY A 80 8.90 19.36 -11.98
C GLY A 80 9.45 20.72 -11.61
N ASP A 81 9.58 21.59 -12.59
CA ASP A 81 10.00 22.96 -12.42
C ASP A 81 9.02 23.76 -11.55
N GLY A 82 9.52 24.76 -10.84
CA GLY A 82 8.67 25.64 -10.01
C GLY A 82 7.95 24.94 -8.85
N ASN A 83 8.46 23.80 -8.39
CA ASN A 83 7.84 22.97 -7.35
C ASN A 83 6.49 22.33 -7.76
N LEU A 84 6.22 22.21 -9.04
CA LEU A 84 5.11 21.39 -9.55
C LEU A 84 5.35 19.91 -9.15
N VAL A 85 4.31 19.22 -8.69
CA VAL A 85 4.35 17.79 -8.44
C VAL A 85 3.38 17.11 -9.40
N THR A 86 3.85 16.13 -10.14
CA THR A 86 3.02 15.30 -11.01
C THR A 86 2.88 13.92 -10.41
N MET A 87 1.64 13.51 -10.13
CA MET A 87 1.28 12.14 -9.83
C MET A 87 0.73 11.47 -11.08
N LYS A 88 1.12 10.23 -11.32
CA LYS A 88 0.51 9.40 -12.36
C LYS A 88 0.02 8.10 -11.75
N VAL A 89 -1.23 7.76 -12.04
CA VAL A 89 -1.89 6.51 -11.62
C VAL A 89 -2.60 5.93 -12.84
N ASN A 90 -2.29 4.69 -13.20
CA ASN A 90 -2.93 3.97 -14.32
C ASN A 90 -3.02 4.78 -15.63
N GLY A 91 -1.99 5.61 -15.90
CA GLY A 91 -1.94 6.46 -17.08
C GLY A 91 -2.62 7.82 -16.93
N LEU A 92 -3.41 8.04 -15.90
CA LEU A 92 -3.95 9.36 -15.55
C LEU A 92 -2.85 10.22 -14.92
N SER A 93 -2.89 11.52 -15.15
CA SER A 93 -1.87 12.46 -14.69
C SER A 93 -2.51 13.64 -13.94
N TYR A 94 -2.07 13.86 -12.70
CA TYR A 94 -2.53 14.92 -11.83
C TYR A 94 -1.37 15.85 -11.48
N GLU A 95 -1.55 17.14 -11.68
CA GLU A 95 -0.56 18.16 -11.40
C GLU A 95 -0.98 18.97 -10.17
N PHE A 96 -0.07 19.09 -9.21
CA PHE A 96 -0.27 19.83 -7.97
C PHE A 96 0.73 20.99 -7.91
N THR A 97 0.22 22.17 -7.68
CA THR A 97 1.00 23.40 -7.47
C THR A 97 1.33 23.59 -5.98
N VAL A 98 1.98 24.71 -5.65
CA VAL A 98 2.29 25.04 -4.25
C VAL A 98 1.01 25.26 -3.43
N GLU A 99 -0.03 25.79 -4.04
CA GLU A 99 -1.33 26.05 -3.40
C GLU A 99 -2.08 24.78 -3.03
N ASN A 100 -1.75 23.66 -3.66
CA ASN A 100 -2.35 22.36 -3.38
C ASN A 100 -1.77 21.67 -2.14
N ARG A 101 -0.79 22.27 -1.46
CA ARG A 101 -0.13 21.67 -0.30
C ARG A 101 -0.96 21.81 0.95
N VAL A 102 -1.17 20.70 1.64
CA VAL A 102 -1.93 20.63 2.88
C VAL A 102 -0.99 20.34 4.04
N SER A 103 -1.04 21.20 5.04
CA SER A 103 -0.29 21.03 6.28
C SER A 103 -1.03 20.04 7.19
N ILE A 104 -0.32 18.98 7.61
CA ILE A 104 -0.85 18.03 8.59
C ILE A 104 -0.39 18.38 10.01
N LYS A 105 0.70 19.18 10.13
CA LYS A 105 1.28 19.55 11.41
C LYS A 105 1.21 21.05 11.65
N ALA A 106 1.08 21.42 12.93
CA ALA A 106 1.03 22.82 13.37
C ALA A 106 2.33 23.60 13.07
N ASP A 107 3.44 22.93 12.81
CA ASP A 107 4.74 23.53 12.48
C ASP A 107 4.87 23.96 11.01
N GLY A 108 3.80 23.80 10.21
CA GLY A 108 3.79 24.14 8.79
C GLY A 108 4.35 23.04 7.89
N THR A 109 4.76 21.89 8.45
CA THR A 109 5.19 20.75 7.65
C THR A 109 3.99 20.15 6.93
N TYR A 110 4.00 20.14 5.60
CA TYR A 110 2.93 19.54 4.83
C TYR A 110 3.20 18.05 4.56
N GLY A 111 2.18 17.24 4.74
CA GLY A 111 2.23 15.81 4.46
C GLY A 111 1.31 15.40 3.31
N GLY A 112 0.57 16.35 2.71
CA GLY A 112 -0.40 16.05 1.69
C GLY A 112 -0.44 17.05 0.54
N LEU A 113 -0.99 16.62 -0.58
CA LEU A 113 -1.38 17.40 -1.75
C LEU A 113 -2.87 17.17 -2.00
N VAL A 114 -3.61 18.25 -2.18
CA VAL A 114 -5.06 18.18 -2.46
C VAL A 114 -5.36 19.05 -3.65
N LYS A 115 -6.03 18.46 -4.64
CA LYS A 115 -6.57 19.17 -5.81
C LYS A 115 -8.07 18.99 -5.83
N ASP A 116 -8.78 20.07 -5.70
CA ASP A 116 -10.23 20.11 -5.77
C ASP A 116 -10.63 20.93 -7.00
N THR A 117 -11.18 20.25 -7.99
CA THR A 117 -11.77 20.86 -9.20
C THR A 117 -13.29 20.71 -9.22
N SER A 118 -13.90 20.40 -8.06
CA SER A 118 -15.33 20.08 -7.89
C SER A 118 -16.29 21.18 -8.38
N ASN A 119 -15.81 22.42 -8.54
CA ASN A 119 -16.61 23.51 -9.09
C ASN A 119 -16.81 23.44 -10.62
N ASN A 120 -16.18 22.48 -11.29
CA ASN A 120 -16.39 22.19 -12.73
C ASN A 120 -17.26 20.95 -12.89
N THR A 121 -18.04 20.90 -13.97
CA THR A 121 -18.95 19.77 -14.29
C THR A 121 -18.25 18.41 -14.41
N ASP A 122 -16.94 18.40 -14.64
CA ASP A 122 -16.07 17.22 -14.70
C ASP A 122 -15.06 17.22 -13.53
N GLY A 123 -15.42 17.84 -12.40
CA GLY A 123 -14.52 18.05 -11.28
C GLY A 123 -14.13 16.76 -10.59
N VAL A 124 -12.84 16.59 -10.39
CA VAL A 124 -12.25 15.47 -9.67
C VAL A 124 -11.60 16.00 -8.41
N TYR A 125 -11.86 15.33 -7.30
CA TYR A 125 -11.14 15.53 -6.07
C TYR A 125 -10.02 14.49 -5.98
N VAL A 126 -8.79 14.95 -5.86
CA VAL A 126 -7.62 14.09 -5.72
C VAL A 126 -6.82 14.52 -4.50
N GLN A 127 -6.50 13.58 -3.65
CA GLN A 127 -5.61 13.82 -2.52
C GLN A 127 -4.50 12.78 -2.47
N VAL A 128 -3.33 13.22 -2.01
CA VAL A 128 -2.17 12.36 -1.77
C VAL A 128 -1.60 12.72 -0.42
N TYR A 129 -1.44 11.73 0.43
CA TYR A 129 -0.83 11.89 1.76
C TYR A 129 0.34 10.93 1.93
N SER A 130 1.35 11.37 2.66
CA SER A 130 2.39 10.48 3.18
C SER A 130 2.21 10.31 4.69
N HIS A 131 2.26 9.09 5.19
CA HIS A 131 2.04 8.82 6.62
C HIS A 131 3.18 8.06 7.30
N HIS A 132 3.87 7.18 6.61
CA HIS A 132 5.04 6.48 7.10
C HIS A 132 6.25 6.71 6.18
N GLY A 133 7.45 6.58 6.72
CA GLY A 133 8.63 6.85 5.92
C GLY A 133 8.88 8.36 5.73
N MET A 134 9.34 8.77 4.55
CA MET A 134 9.51 10.18 4.19
C MET A 134 8.15 10.82 3.97
N ILE A 135 7.94 11.98 4.53
CA ILE A 135 6.76 12.80 4.22
C ILE A 135 6.96 13.60 2.94
N LEU A 136 5.88 14.07 2.34
CA LEU A 136 5.95 14.78 1.05
C LEU A 136 6.83 16.03 1.08
N SER A 137 6.86 16.79 2.19
CA SER A 137 7.78 17.92 2.34
C SER A 137 9.24 17.51 2.31
N GLU A 138 9.61 16.44 3.03
CA GLU A 138 10.98 15.89 3.02
C GLU A 138 11.39 15.39 1.64
N LEU A 139 10.45 14.81 0.88
CA LEU A 139 10.68 14.44 -0.51
C LEU A 139 10.92 15.66 -1.40
N LEU A 140 10.08 16.69 -1.29
CA LEU A 140 10.08 17.85 -2.17
C LEU A 140 11.29 18.77 -1.95
N ASP A 141 11.77 18.91 -0.72
CA ASP A 141 12.92 19.75 -0.38
C ASP A 141 14.26 18.98 -0.36
N GLY A 142 14.20 17.65 -0.44
CA GLY A 142 15.40 16.80 -0.44
C GLY A 142 16.00 16.56 0.94
N SER A 143 15.31 16.91 2.01
CA SER A 143 15.79 16.79 3.40
C SER A 143 15.56 15.41 4.01
N GLY A 144 14.76 14.55 3.38
CA GLY A 144 14.42 13.23 3.90
C GLY A 144 15.64 12.32 4.05
N THR A 145 15.74 11.65 5.18
CA THR A 145 16.82 10.70 5.48
C THR A 145 16.38 9.24 5.38
N LYS A 146 15.08 8.99 5.43
CA LYS A 146 14.48 7.67 5.27
C LYS A 146 14.63 7.19 3.83
N LYS A 147 14.56 5.88 3.62
CA LYS A 147 14.84 5.26 2.32
C LYS A 147 13.59 4.99 1.49
N SER A 148 12.43 4.96 2.15
CA SER A 148 11.13 4.83 1.49
C SER A 148 10.14 5.88 1.97
N ALA A 149 9.14 6.16 1.14
CA ALA A 149 7.95 6.94 1.46
C ALA A 149 6.73 6.09 1.19
N ILE A 150 5.79 6.04 2.12
CA ILE A 150 4.48 5.46 1.89
C ILE A 150 3.51 6.59 1.62
N VAL A 151 2.86 6.54 0.48
CA VAL A 151 1.85 7.49 0.07
C VAL A 151 0.51 6.80 -0.09
N GLU A 152 -0.52 7.39 0.50
CA GLU A 152 -1.91 7.06 0.23
C GLU A 152 -2.46 8.08 -0.74
N TYR A 153 -3.29 7.64 -1.68
CA TYR A 153 -3.99 8.53 -2.59
C TYR A 153 -5.45 8.16 -2.70
N MET A 154 -6.26 9.15 -2.92
CA MET A 154 -7.69 9.00 -3.15
C MET A 154 -8.08 9.86 -4.33
N GLU A 155 -8.99 9.32 -5.15
CA GLU A 155 -9.63 10.03 -6.25
C GLU A 155 -11.12 9.76 -6.20
N TYR A 156 -11.94 10.78 -6.28
CA TYR A 156 -13.37 10.65 -6.47
C TYR A 156 -13.94 11.88 -7.17
N ASN A 157 -15.06 11.70 -7.83
CA ASN A 157 -15.84 12.81 -8.39
C ASN A 157 -16.90 13.22 -7.36
N PRO A 158 -16.88 14.46 -6.83
CA PRO A 158 -17.87 14.91 -5.85
C PRO A 158 -19.33 14.90 -6.36
N ASN A 159 -19.53 14.90 -7.68
CA ASN A 159 -20.86 14.81 -8.29
C ASN A 159 -21.34 13.35 -8.44
N THR A 160 -20.43 12.40 -8.34
CA THR A 160 -20.66 10.96 -8.32
C THR A 160 -19.79 10.34 -7.24
N PRO A 161 -20.02 10.72 -5.95
CA PRO A 161 -19.13 10.32 -4.84
C PRO A 161 -19.14 8.81 -4.60
N GLU A 162 -20.11 8.12 -5.19
CA GLU A 162 -20.22 6.67 -5.21
C GLU A 162 -19.08 6.00 -5.96
N ASN A 163 -18.41 6.68 -6.88
CA ASN A 163 -17.30 6.14 -7.65
C ASN A 163 -15.99 6.78 -7.20
N GLY A 164 -15.06 5.97 -6.78
CA GLY A 164 -13.78 6.47 -6.29
C GLY A 164 -12.69 5.42 -6.33
N VAL A 165 -11.50 5.89 -6.06
CA VAL A 165 -10.29 5.08 -5.96
C VAL A 165 -9.60 5.42 -4.66
N PHE A 166 -9.22 4.40 -3.91
CA PHE A 166 -8.30 4.52 -2.79
C PHE A 166 -7.10 3.61 -3.04
N GLY A 167 -5.91 4.14 -2.88
CA GLY A 167 -4.70 3.36 -3.10
C GLY A 167 -3.56 3.73 -2.18
N VAL A 168 -2.62 2.80 -2.08
CA VAL A 168 -1.37 2.95 -1.35
C VAL A 168 -0.21 2.57 -2.25
N ALA A 169 0.89 3.33 -2.16
CA ALA A 169 2.11 3.04 -2.90
C ALA A 169 3.34 3.32 -2.02
N VAL A 170 4.30 2.42 -2.09
CA VAL A 170 5.62 2.59 -1.46
C VAL A 170 6.62 3.03 -2.52
N LEU A 171 7.25 4.17 -2.29
CA LEU A 171 8.20 4.81 -3.19
C LEU A 171 9.58 4.84 -2.55
N GLY A 172 10.62 4.60 -3.33
CA GLY A 172 11.99 4.66 -2.84
C GLY A 172 12.99 4.06 -3.82
N ALA A 173 14.25 4.08 -3.43
CA ALA A 173 15.31 3.37 -4.14
C ALA A 173 15.51 2.01 -3.50
N THR A 174 15.24 0.96 -4.24
CA THR A 174 15.38 -0.42 -3.75
C THR A 174 16.85 -0.77 -3.50
N THR A 175 17.07 -1.69 -2.58
CA THR A 175 18.42 -2.21 -2.30
C THR A 175 18.94 -3.01 -3.49
N ASN A 176 20.23 -2.88 -3.79
CA ASN A 176 20.87 -3.75 -4.76
C ASN A 176 20.85 -5.21 -4.24
N PRO A 177 20.31 -6.18 -5.00
CA PRO A 177 20.21 -7.57 -4.55
C PRO A 177 21.55 -8.18 -4.14
N THR A 178 22.65 -7.77 -4.78
CA THR A 178 23.98 -8.25 -4.40
C THR A 178 24.36 -7.83 -2.98
N ALA A 179 23.95 -6.66 -2.54
CA ALA A 179 24.22 -6.16 -1.18
C ALA A 179 23.40 -6.90 -0.12
N LEU A 180 22.21 -7.41 -0.46
CA LEU A 180 21.40 -8.26 0.42
C LEU A 180 22.04 -9.63 0.64
N GLY A 181 22.70 -10.19 -0.37
CA GLY A 181 23.37 -11.48 -0.30
C GLY A 181 24.55 -11.53 0.68
N GLU A 182 25.01 -10.40 1.22
CA GLU A 182 26.04 -10.34 2.27
C GLU A 182 25.50 -10.78 3.64
N TYR A 183 24.18 -10.83 3.82
CA TYR A 183 23.53 -11.19 5.09
C TYR A 183 22.98 -12.59 5.06
N THR A 184 22.95 -13.23 6.24
CA THR A 184 22.21 -14.49 6.41
C THR A 184 20.76 -14.19 6.72
N THR A 185 20.52 -13.39 7.76
CA THR A 185 19.18 -13.05 8.26
C THR A 185 19.18 -11.63 8.79
N ILE A 186 18.11 -10.92 8.55
CA ILE A 186 17.83 -9.62 9.18
C ILE A 186 16.41 -9.69 9.77
N ASN A 187 16.29 -9.27 11.02
CA ASN A 187 15.01 -9.06 11.69
C ASN A 187 14.65 -7.57 11.61
N TYR A 188 13.38 -7.31 11.31
CA TYR A 188 12.86 -5.96 11.19
C TYR A 188 11.66 -5.77 12.12
N GLU A 189 11.49 -4.54 12.62
CA GLU A 189 10.30 -4.09 13.33
C GLU A 189 9.83 -2.74 12.83
N GLY A 190 8.53 -2.48 12.95
CA GLY A 190 7.94 -1.22 12.51
C GLY A 190 6.44 -1.17 12.63
N ASN A 191 5.80 -0.38 11.80
CA ASN A 191 4.39 -0.08 11.91
C ASN A 191 3.62 -0.55 10.67
N PHE A 192 2.36 -0.89 10.90
CA PHE A 192 1.35 -1.19 9.91
C PHE A 192 0.20 -0.20 9.99
N LYS A 193 -0.34 0.17 8.85
CA LYS A 193 -1.60 0.89 8.71
C LYS A 193 -2.35 0.35 7.51
N SER A 194 -3.65 0.12 7.67
CA SER A 194 -4.52 -0.22 6.56
C SER A 194 -5.82 0.53 6.63
N GLU A 195 -6.49 0.58 5.49
CA GLU A 195 -7.88 1.00 5.38
C GLU A 195 -8.68 -0.14 4.78
N THR A 196 -9.87 -0.36 5.34
CA THR A 196 -10.88 -1.24 4.77
C THR A 196 -12.12 -0.42 4.48
N THR A 197 -12.88 -0.85 3.51
CA THR A 197 -14.18 -0.26 3.23
C THR A 197 -15.20 -1.37 3.31
N THR A 198 -16.14 -1.24 4.26
CA THR A 198 -17.30 -2.12 4.32
C THR A 198 -18.49 -1.45 3.69
N GLN A 199 -19.38 -2.28 3.17
CA GLN A 199 -20.71 -1.86 2.79
C GLN A 199 -21.70 -2.34 3.86
N ASP A 200 -22.29 -1.41 4.60
CA ASP A 200 -23.51 -1.69 5.31
C ASP A 200 -24.70 -1.48 4.38
N SER A 201 -25.18 -2.59 3.79
CA SER A 201 -26.31 -2.59 2.88
C SER A 201 -27.62 -2.14 3.54
N PHE A 202 -27.68 -2.15 4.88
CA PHE A 202 -28.87 -1.81 5.63
C PHE A 202 -29.07 -0.30 5.85
N ILE A 203 -27.99 0.47 5.90
CA ILE A 203 -28.09 1.90 6.28
C ILE A 203 -27.64 2.87 5.18
N ASN A 204 -27.25 2.37 4.03
CA ASN A 204 -26.83 3.20 2.89
C ASN A 204 -25.73 4.22 3.24
N ARG A 205 -24.86 3.88 4.18
CA ARG A 205 -23.75 4.71 4.66
C ARG A 205 -22.44 4.03 4.34
N SER A 206 -21.47 4.81 3.87
CA SER A 206 -20.11 4.33 3.75
C SER A 206 -19.46 4.27 5.13
N THR A 207 -19.01 3.10 5.52
CA THR A 207 -18.21 2.91 6.72
C THR A 207 -16.79 2.61 6.31
N ARG A 208 -15.86 3.38 6.81
CA ARG A 208 -14.41 3.19 6.61
C ARG A 208 -13.80 2.78 7.93
N PHE A 209 -12.88 1.84 7.88
CA PHE A 209 -12.11 1.42 9.02
C PHE A 209 -10.65 1.67 8.76
N GLU A 210 -9.97 2.24 9.73
CA GLU A 210 -8.52 2.33 9.76
C GLU A 210 -8.00 1.35 10.80
N ILE A 211 -7.06 0.49 10.40
CA ILE A 211 -6.44 -0.50 11.27
C ILE A 211 -4.96 -0.17 11.38
N ARG A 212 -4.43 -0.18 12.59
CA ARG A 212 -3.01 0.02 12.89
C ARG A 212 -2.47 -1.15 13.69
N GLY A 213 -1.16 -1.38 13.58
CA GLY A 213 -0.50 -2.44 14.33
C GLY A 213 1.02 -2.32 14.26
N ASP A 214 1.68 -3.20 14.97
CA ASP A 214 3.13 -3.35 14.96
C ASP A 214 3.50 -4.50 14.01
N THR A 215 4.47 -4.28 13.13
CA THR A 215 4.94 -5.27 12.16
C THR A 215 6.31 -5.78 12.55
N THR A 216 6.49 -7.09 12.51
CA THR A 216 7.79 -7.74 12.57
C THR A 216 8.02 -8.57 11.31
N LEU A 217 9.24 -8.55 10.78
CA LEU A 217 9.64 -9.40 9.65
C LEU A 217 10.95 -10.12 9.99
N ASN A 218 11.08 -11.35 9.53
CA ASN A 218 12.33 -12.11 9.52
C ASN A 218 12.66 -12.44 8.06
N ALA A 219 13.71 -11.85 7.53
CA ALA A 219 14.19 -12.08 6.17
C ALA A 219 15.45 -12.95 6.20
N ASN A 220 15.40 -14.11 5.58
CA ASN A 220 16.53 -15.01 5.39
C ASN A 220 17.01 -14.95 3.94
N PHE A 221 18.11 -14.24 3.72
CA PHE A 221 18.63 -14.00 2.37
C PHE A 221 19.39 -15.22 1.79
N GLN A 222 19.86 -16.15 2.63
CA GLN A 222 20.46 -17.38 2.14
C GLN A 222 19.44 -18.38 1.63
N GLN A 223 18.26 -18.41 2.27
CA GLN A 223 17.15 -19.28 1.86
C GLN A 223 16.18 -18.57 0.90
N ASN A 224 16.33 -17.26 0.73
CA ASN A 224 15.40 -16.41 -0.02
C ASN A 224 13.98 -16.47 0.53
N THR A 225 13.82 -16.49 1.86
CA THR A 225 12.51 -16.53 2.50
C THR A 225 12.30 -15.34 3.43
N ILE A 226 11.05 -14.96 3.60
CA ILE A 226 10.60 -13.91 4.50
C ILE A 226 9.32 -14.35 5.20
N SER A 227 9.19 -14.02 6.49
CA SER A 227 7.98 -14.26 7.27
C SER A 227 7.83 -13.17 8.34
N GLY A 228 6.70 -13.13 9.02
CA GLY A 228 6.51 -12.13 10.07
C GLY A 228 5.13 -12.15 10.69
N ASN A 229 4.84 -11.08 11.45
CA ASN A 229 3.55 -10.89 12.09
C ASN A 229 3.18 -9.40 12.12
N ILE A 230 1.87 -9.13 12.14
CA ILE A 230 1.32 -7.84 12.51
C ILE A 230 0.50 -8.06 13.77
N THR A 231 0.89 -7.40 14.86
CA THR A 231 0.33 -7.57 16.21
C THR A 231 -0.09 -6.24 16.81
N ASN A 232 -0.65 -6.26 18.02
CA ASN A 232 -1.10 -5.05 18.72
C ASN A 232 -2.07 -4.22 17.87
N LEU A 233 -3.00 -4.93 17.23
CA LEU A 233 -3.95 -4.31 16.32
C LEU A 233 -4.89 -3.38 17.08
N THR A 234 -5.09 -2.20 16.54
CA THR A 234 -6.10 -1.22 16.98
C THR A 234 -6.87 -0.75 15.75
N GLY A 235 -8.14 -0.46 15.93
CA GLY A 235 -8.99 0.02 14.86
C GLY A 235 -9.71 1.31 15.22
N GLU A 236 -10.07 2.07 14.19
CA GLU A 236 -10.93 3.24 14.28
C GLU A 236 -11.98 3.15 13.16
N GLN A 237 -13.24 3.25 13.54
CA GLN A 237 -14.37 3.24 12.62
C GLN A 237 -14.80 4.67 12.34
N PHE A 238 -14.96 4.99 11.08
CA PHE A 238 -15.47 6.26 10.59
C PHE A 238 -16.80 6.01 9.89
N VAL A 239 -17.88 6.54 10.43
CA VAL A 239 -19.22 6.50 9.82
C VAL A 239 -19.53 7.90 9.30
N GLU A 240 -20.05 7.98 8.09
CA GLU A 240 -20.41 9.26 7.49
C GLU A 240 -21.36 10.06 8.39
N ASN A 241 -20.99 11.32 8.69
CA ASN A 241 -21.71 12.25 9.57
C ASN A 241 -21.80 11.84 11.06
N GLU A 242 -20.94 10.94 11.52
CA GLU A 242 -20.83 10.56 12.94
C GLU A 242 -19.39 10.77 13.44
N ASP A 243 -19.23 10.83 14.76
CA ASP A 243 -17.90 10.84 15.38
C ASP A 243 -17.24 9.48 15.20
N SER A 244 -15.92 9.46 14.98
CA SER A 244 -15.18 8.22 14.91
C SER A 244 -15.22 7.44 16.23
N SER A 245 -15.24 6.13 16.16
CA SER A 245 -15.23 5.25 17.32
C SER A 245 -14.03 4.31 17.30
N ALA A 246 -13.39 4.17 18.47
CA ALA A 246 -12.27 3.23 18.61
C ALA A 246 -12.78 1.79 18.65
N LEU A 247 -12.03 0.90 18.02
CA LEU A 247 -12.29 -0.53 17.98
C LEU A 247 -11.15 -1.28 18.65
N ASN A 248 -11.48 -2.15 19.59
CA ASN A 248 -10.53 -3.10 20.15
C ASN A 248 -10.46 -4.31 19.23
N MET A 249 -9.26 -4.64 18.78
CA MET A 249 -9.01 -5.77 17.90
C MET A 249 -8.11 -6.76 18.64
N ASP A 250 -8.64 -7.95 18.91
CA ASP A 250 -7.87 -9.04 19.48
C ASP A 250 -7.34 -9.93 18.36
N GLY A 251 -6.07 -10.36 18.49
CA GLY A 251 -5.43 -11.26 17.55
C GLY A 251 -4.31 -10.63 16.74
N SER A 252 -3.94 -11.29 15.67
CA SER A 252 -2.80 -10.93 14.83
C SER A 252 -2.99 -11.35 13.38
N LEU A 253 -2.22 -10.73 12.48
CA LEU A 253 -2.04 -11.21 11.12
C LEU A 253 -0.68 -11.93 11.04
N LEU A 254 -0.71 -13.19 10.66
CA LEU A 254 0.50 -13.98 10.40
C LEU A 254 0.91 -13.78 8.94
N LEU A 255 2.10 -13.21 8.73
CA LEU A 255 2.75 -13.17 7.42
C LEU A 255 3.50 -14.50 7.24
N GLN A 256 2.87 -15.44 6.53
CA GLN A 256 3.42 -16.78 6.31
C GLN A 256 4.72 -16.70 5.54
N GLU A 257 5.49 -17.82 5.55
CA GLU A 257 6.73 -17.86 4.80
C GLU A 257 6.49 -17.59 3.31
N GLY A 258 7.06 -16.51 2.84
CA GLY A 258 7.05 -16.03 1.45
C GLY A 258 8.45 -16.10 0.84
N THR A 259 8.57 -15.57 -0.37
CA THR A 259 9.78 -15.64 -1.19
C THR A 259 10.41 -14.25 -1.37
N ILE A 260 11.75 -14.19 -1.32
CA ILE A 260 12.55 -13.02 -1.70
C ILE A 260 13.07 -13.25 -3.12
N ILE A 261 12.82 -12.28 -4.02
CA ILE A 261 13.32 -12.27 -5.40
C ILE A 261 13.97 -10.92 -5.69
N GLY A 262 15.27 -10.92 -5.86
CA GLY A 262 16.01 -9.66 -6.03
C GLY A 262 15.94 -8.80 -4.78
N SER A 263 15.44 -7.58 -4.92
CA SER A 263 15.15 -6.68 -3.78
C SER A 263 13.69 -6.76 -3.31
N GLY A 264 12.84 -7.51 -4.00
CA GLY A 264 11.43 -7.66 -3.69
C GLY A 264 11.14 -8.90 -2.86
N PHE A 265 9.97 -8.92 -2.24
CA PHE A 265 9.44 -10.06 -1.51
C PHE A 265 7.92 -10.15 -1.63
N SER A 266 7.39 -11.35 -1.48
CA SER A 266 5.94 -11.59 -1.46
C SER A 266 5.59 -12.87 -0.72
N GLY A 267 4.38 -12.93 -0.17
CA GLY A 267 3.83 -14.08 0.52
C GLY A 267 2.35 -13.92 0.82
N VAL A 268 1.80 -14.91 1.52
CA VAL A 268 0.41 -14.94 1.96
C VAL A 268 0.34 -14.52 3.43
N ALA A 269 -0.70 -13.77 3.78
CA ALA A 269 -1.01 -13.45 5.16
C ALA A 269 -2.34 -14.09 5.57
N THR A 270 -2.44 -14.47 6.83
CA THR A 270 -3.66 -15.02 7.41
C THR A 270 -3.95 -14.39 8.76
N ALA A 271 -5.21 -14.13 9.06
CA ALA A 271 -5.62 -13.76 10.41
C ALA A 271 -5.54 -14.96 11.34
N ASP A 272 -5.17 -14.74 12.58
CA ASP A 272 -5.35 -15.80 13.58
C ASP A 272 -6.84 -15.98 13.95
N ALA A 273 -7.16 -17.11 14.60
CA ALA A 273 -8.54 -17.45 14.92
C ALA A 273 -9.19 -16.50 15.94
N THR A 274 -8.41 -15.62 16.57
CA THR A 274 -8.91 -14.68 17.59
C THR A 274 -9.13 -13.28 17.02
N LEU A 275 -8.58 -12.98 15.84
CA LEU A 275 -8.76 -11.67 15.21
C LEU A 275 -10.22 -11.45 14.86
N LYS A 276 -10.83 -10.52 15.54
CA LYS A 276 -12.20 -10.09 15.29
C LYS A 276 -12.20 -8.62 14.92
N THR A 277 -12.64 -8.36 13.73
CA THR A 277 -12.96 -7.00 13.28
C THR A 277 -14.41 -6.98 12.83
N PHE A 278 -15.19 -6.01 13.27
CA PHE A 278 -16.54 -5.71 12.78
C PHE A 278 -17.59 -6.84 12.78
N GLY A 279 -17.47 -7.80 13.63
CA GLY A 279 -18.40 -8.93 13.70
C GLY A 279 -17.77 -10.29 13.52
N GLY A 280 -16.46 -10.35 13.41
CA GLY A 280 -15.66 -11.56 13.27
C GLY A 280 -15.17 -11.75 11.84
N ILE A 281 -13.90 -11.50 11.62
CA ILE A 281 -13.27 -11.74 10.32
C ILE A 281 -12.69 -13.13 10.30
N ILE A 282 -13.11 -13.91 9.32
CA ILE A 282 -12.38 -15.08 8.87
C ILE A 282 -11.61 -14.63 7.65
N SER A 283 -10.30 -14.47 7.78
CA SER A 283 -9.48 -14.05 6.67
C SER A 283 -9.19 -15.22 5.77
N ASP A 284 -9.39 -15.00 4.50
CA ASP A 284 -8.85 -15.84 3.47
C ASP A 284 -8.30 -14.91 2.37
N ASP A 285 -7.21 -15.27 1.73
CA ASP A 285 -6.64 -14.58 0.58
C ASP A 285 -6.03 -13.18 0.81
N LEU A 286 -5.41 -12.95 1.98
CA LEU A 286 -4.55 -11.80 2.14
C LEU A 286 -3.16 -12.08 1.55
N ASN A 287 -2.61 -11.11 0.85
CA ASN A 287 -1.27 -11.17 0.29
C ASN A 287 -0.44 -9.99 0.80
N TYR A 288 0.81 -10.25 1.12
CA TYR A 288 1.77 -9.19 1.40
C TYR A 288 2.88 -9.18 0.37
N SER A 289 3.37 -8.01 0.04
CA SER A 289 4.49 -7.84 -0.86
C SER A 289 5.21 -6.52 -0.61
N GLY A 290 6.45 -6.41 -1.04
CA GLY A 290 7.23 -5.20 -0.82
C GLY A 290 8.65 -5.30 -1.33
N ASN A 291 9.47 -4.36 -0.89
CA ASN A 291 10.88 -4.29 -1.25
C ASN A 291 11.75 -3.93 -0.05
N PHE A 292 13.03 -4.30 -0.15
CA PHE A 292 14.08 -3.77 0.70
C PHE A 292 14.60 -2.45 0.08
N TYR A 293 14.81 -1.46 0.93
CA TYR A 293 15.23 -0.11 0.56
C TYR A 293 16.51 0.29 1.29
N GLY A 294 17.21 1.23 0.68
CA GLY A 294 18.47 1.74 1.22
C GLY A 294 19.64 0.81 0.99
N ASP A 295 20.81 1.25 1.43
CA ASP A 295 22.03 0.46 1.34
C ASP A 295 21.90 -0.76 2.25
N LYS A 296 22.07 -1.94 1.70
CA LYS A 296 22.07 -3.18 2.48
C LYS A 296 20.72 -3.51 3.18
N GLY A 297 19.59 -3.06 2.64
CA GLY A 297 18.29 -3.39 3.21
C GLY A 297 18.02 -2.72 4.57
N THR A 298 18.42 -1.45 4.72
CA THR A 298 18.20 -0.70 5.97
C THR A 298 16.73 -0.35 6.23
N GLU A 299 15.85 -0.65 5.32
CA GLU A 299 14.39 -0.60 5.48
C GLU A 299 13.76 -1.76 4.69
N ALA A 300 12.66 -2.32 5.22
CA ALA A 300 11.75 -3.17 4.46
C ALA A 300 10.36 -2.54 4.53
N SER A 301 9.78 -2.25 3.37
CA SER A 301 8.47 -1.62 3.29
C SER A 301 7.64 -2.28 2.20
N GLY A 302 6.35 -2.38 2.43
CA GLY A 302 5.46 -3.08 1.52
C GLY A 302 3.99 -2.79 1.77
N ILE A 303 3.18 -3.57 1.10
CA ILE A 303 1.73 -3.53 1.15
C ILE A 303 1.17 -4.86 1.65
N LEU A 304 -0.01 -4.80 2.23
CA LEU A 304 -0.90 -5.92 2.51
C LEU A 304 -2.22 -5.64 1.81
N GLN A 305 -2.73 -6.60 1.07
CA GLN A 305 -4.00 -6.47 0.36
C GLN A 305 -4.74 -7.80 0.29
N GLY A 306 -6.03 -7.74 0.16
CA GLY A 306 -6.85 -8.92 -0.05
C GLY A 306 -8.29 -8.70 0.34
N THR A 307 -9.03 -9.79 0.35
CA THR A 307 -10.43 -9.84 0.74
C THR A 307 -10.55 -10.49 2.11
N ILE A 308 -11.39 -9.93 2.94
CA ILE A 308 -11.70 -10.41 4.27
C ILE A 308 -13.17 -10.82 4.26
N ALA A 309 -13.44 -12.09 4.53
CA ALA A 309 -14.81 -12.58 4.66
C ALA A 309 -15.33 -12.36 6.09
N ASN A 310 -16.49 -11.78 6.21
CA ASN A 310 -17.18 -11.56 7.48
C ASN A 310 -18.07 -12.75 7.86
N ASP A 311 -18.39 -12.87 9.15
CA ASP A 311 -19.27 -13.94 9.66
C ASP A 311 -20.67 -13.95 9.03
N ASP A 312 -21.15 -12.81 8.53
CA ASP A 312 -22.44 -12.69 7.85
C ASP A 312 -22.40 -13.07 6.36
N GLY A 313 -21.21 -13.45 5.86
CA GLY A 313 -20.97 -13.84 4.47
C GLY A 313 -20.72 -12.66 3.54
N THR A 314 -20.58 -11.45 4.04
CA THR A 314 -20.09 -10.30 3.26
C THR A 314 -18.57 -10.33 3.14
N GLU A 315 -18.03 -9.64 2.14
CA GLU A 315 -16.59 -9.52 1.93
C GLU A 315 -16.18 -8.05 1.94
N ASP A 316 -15.08 -7.77 2.65
CA ASP A 316 -14.44 -6.47 2.68
C ASP A 316 -13.11 -6.52 1.96
N ASN A 317 -12.78 -5.47 1.22
CA ASN A 317 -11.46 -5.30 0.68
C ASN A 317 -10.57 -4.54 1.67
N LEU A 318 -9.37 -5.06 1.87
CA LEU A 318 -8.35 -4.46 2.70
C LEU A 318 -7.14 -4.11 1.85
N THR A 319 -6.67 -2.88 1.99
CA THR A 319 -5.35 -2.49 1.52
C THR A 319 -4.63 -1.74 2.62
N GLY A 320 -3.38 -2.06 2.83
CA GLY A 320 -2.57 -1.44 3.86
C GLY A 320 -1.10 -1.44 3.48
N SER A 321 -0.30 -0.81 4.33
CA SER A 321 1.13 -0.69 4.14
C SER A 321 1.87 -0.87 5.46
N PHE A 322 3.11 -1.31 5.35
CA PHE A 322 4.01 -1.39 6.49
C PHE A 322 5.38 -0.83 6.11
N ARG A 323 6.07 -0.31 7.11
CA ARG A 323 7.45 0.10 7.06
C ARG A 323 8.18 -0.37 8.29
N THR A 324 9.29 -1.04 8.08
CA THR A 324 10.07 -1.66 9.14
C THR A 324 11.56 -1.29 9.01
N LEU A 325 12.24 -1.30 10.14
CA LEU A 325 13.69 -1.05 10.27
C LEU A 325 14.36 -2.27 10.88
N PRO A 326 15.64 -2.54 10.56
CA PRO A 326 16.38 -3.60 11.21
C PRO A 326 16.42 -3.42 12.72
N ILE A 327 16.22 -4.50 13.46
CA ILE A 327 16.42 -4.53 14.91
C ILE A 327 17.93 -4.54 15.14
N PRO A 328 18.49 -3.62 15.93
CA PRO A 328 19.90 -3.67 16.30
C PRO A 328 20.24 -4.97 17.04
N ASP A 329 21.37 -5.58 16.70
CA ASP A 329 21.91 -6.75 17.38
C ASP A 329 22.28 -6.45 18.84
#